data_b0cd2496fe4ae9a7cbc29efea2bbb33d
#
_entry.id   b0cd2496fe4ae9a7cbc29efea2bbb33d
#
_cell.length_a   1.000
_cell.length_b   1.000
_cell.length_c   1.000
_cell.angle_alpha   90.00
_cell.angle_beta   90.00
_cell.angle_gamma   90.00
#
_symmetry.space_group_name_H-M   'P 1'
#
loop_
_entity.id
_entity.type
_entity.pdbx_description
1 polymer ?
#
loop_
_entity_poly.entity_id
_entity_poly.type
_entity_poly.pdbx_seq_one_letter_code
_entity_poly.pdbx_strand_id
1 'polypeptide(L)'
;MGSDGRALTGFQMWQGTRYYFDPSTYLLVKNGYFYNGGQLYWADNNGFVSRATLTNAINNYIVTSTGLNNHAQITYNYVIPQVTGSYSKTADGKPNMVVVHETANPNDSIQGEINYEKNNYNSAFVHAFVDNNNIIQISDTDREAWGAAYPANGRAVQFEQVEVYGKNAFAHELMNAAYYTAFIMKKYNMVPSLASNGHGTLWSHHYVSQFLGGTDHTDPDGYWSRNANRYFGTNYTMSDFAQLVEMYYNNL
;
A
#
# COMPACT_ATOMS: atom_id res chain seq x y z
N MET A 1 5.99 34.37 2.07
CA MET A 1 5.18 34.96 3.15
C MET A 1 4.12 35.85 2.53
N GLY A 2 2.94 35.90 3.11
CA GLY A 2 1.90 36.85 2.72
C GLY A 2 2.31 38.30 3.05
N SER A 3 1.56 39.26 2.54
CA SER A 3 1.77 40.70 2.82
C SER A 3 1.63 41.07 4.31
N ASP A 4 1.02 40.18 5.11
CA ASP A 4 0.83 40.27 6.54
C ASP A 4 1.97 39.57 7.34
N GLY A 5 3.01 39.07 6.68
CA GLY A 5 4.15 38.38 7.29
C GLY A 5 3.87 36.92 7.70
N ARG A 6 2.68 36.38 7.46
CA ARG A 6 2.35 34.99 7.78
C ARG A 6 2.81 34.03 6.68
N ALA A 7 3.04 32.77 7.06
CA ALA A 7 3.29 31.71 6.10
C ALA A 7 2.07 31.51 5.19
N LEU A 8 2.31 31.37 3.89
CA LEU A 8 1.26 31.05 2.93
C LEU A 8 0.84 29.59 3.08
N THR A 9 -0.46 29.33 2.92
CA THR A 9 -1.04 27.96 2.88
C THR A 9 -2.03 27.84 1.74
N GLY A 10 -2.35 26.60 1.36
CA GLY A 10 -3.27 26.33 0.27
C GLY A 10 -2.70 26.73 -1.09
N PHE A 11 -3.60 26.94 -2.05
CA PHE A 11 -3.20 27.34 -3.42
C PHE A 11 -2.67 28.76 -3.45
N GLN A 12 -1.52 28.92 -4.10
CA GLN A 12 -0.89 30.19 -4.38
C GLN A 12 -0.56 30.30 -5.87
N MET A 13 -0.70 31.50 -6.41
CA MET A 13 -0.32 31.80 -7.79
C MET A 13 0.91 32.69 -7.81
N TRP A 14 1.95 32.28 -8.53
CA TRP A 14 3.11 33.12 -8.81
C TRP A 14 3.49 33.04 -10.28
N GLN A 15 3.64 34.19 -10.93
CA GLN A 15 4.01 34.31 -12.33
C GLN A 15 3.19 33.39 -13.27
N GLY A 16 1.87 33.30 -13.01
CA GLY A 16 0.97 32.45 -13.78
C GLY A 16 0.99 30.97 -13.46
N THR A 17 1.85 30.53 -12.54
CA THR A 17 1.98 29.14 -12.10
C THR A 17 1.32 28.92 -10.76
N ARG A 18 0.61 27.80 -10.61
CA ARG A 18 -0.06 27.40 -9.36
C ARG A 18 0.85 26.54 -8.52
N TYR A 19 0.89 26.85 -7.23
CA TYR A 19 1.59 26.12 -6.18
C TYR A 19 0.63 25.77 -5.05
N TYR A 20 0.96 24.79 -4.23
CA TYR A 20 0.19 24.45 -3.04
C TYR A 20 1.11 24.29 -1.83
N PHE A 21 0.79 25.02 -0.77
CA PHE A 21 1.48 24.89 0.53
C PHE A 21 0.59 24.14 1.49
N ASP A 22 1.09 23.04 2.03
CA ASP A 22 0.37 22.21 2.96
C ASP A 22 -0.05 23.00 4.21
N PRO A 23 -1.35 22.99 4.60
CA PRO A 23 -1.83 23.81 5.71
C PRO A 23 -1.29 23.38 7.08
N SER A 24 -0.83 22.15 7.24
CA SER A 24 -0.32 21.62 8.51
C SER A 24 1.19 21.81 8.66
N THR A 25 1.93 21.62 7.58
CA THR A 25 3.40 21.71 7.60
C THR A 25 3.94 23.06 7.12
N TYR A 26 3.11 23.85 6.40
CA TYR A 26 3.48 25.10 5.70
C TYR A 26 4.54 24.90 4.61
N LEU A 27 4.83 23.68 4.23
CA LEU A 27 5.80 23.37 3.19
C LEU A 27 5.15 23.36 1.80
N LEU A 28 5.93 23.71 0.78
CA LEU A 28 5.53 23.56 -0.61
C LEU A 28 5.41 22.07 -0.94
N VAL A 29 4.24 21.64 -1.41
CA VAL A 29 4.05 20.28 -1.91
C VAL A 29 4.79 20.13 -3.24
N LYS A 30 5.60 19.08 -3.35
CA LYS A 30 6.39 18.75 -4.53
C LYS A 30 6.36 17.24 -4.78
N ASN A 31 6.46 16.89 -6.06
CA ASN A 31 6.67 15.53 -6.52
C ASN A 31 5.70 14.52 -5.90
N GLY A 32 4.42 14.87 -5.87
CA GLY A 32 3.40 14.02 -5.26
C GLY A 32 1.98 14.43 -5.55
N TYR A 33 1.07 13.49 -5.28
CA TYR A 33 -0.37 13.74 -5.31
C TYR A 33 -0.83 14.32 -3.98
N PHE A 34 -1.81 15.20 -4.05
CA PHE A 34 -2.54 15.68 -2.87
C PHE A 34 -4.00 15.96 -3.22
N TYR A 35 -4.84 15.94 -2.17
CA TYR A 35 -6.26 16.12 -2.29
C TYR A 35 -6.67 17.44 -1.64
N ASN A 36 -7.42 18.27 -2.36
CA ASN A 36 -7.93 19.50 -1.80
C ASN A 36 -9.31 19.83 -2.38
N GLY A 37 -10.28 20.10 -1.49
CA GLY A 37 -11.63 20.50 -1.87
C GLY A 37 -12.34 19.48 -2.77
N GLY A 38 -12.15 18.17 -2.55
CA GLY A 38 -12.80 17.15 -3.37
C GLY A 38 -12.16 16.89 -4.74
N GLN A 39 -10.98 17.46 -5.01
CA GLN A 39 -10.26 17.31 -6.27
C GLN A 39 -8.83 16.85 -6.04
N LEU A 40 -8.39 15.88 -6.84
CA LEU A 40 -7.01 15.40 -6.87
C LEU A 40 -6.12 16.36 -7.69
N TYR A 41 -4.93 16.59 -7.18
CA TYR A 41 -3.89 17.39 -7.83
C TYR A 41 -2.57 16.65 -7.83
N TRP A 42 -1.73 16.95 -8.81
CA TRP A 42 -0.32 16.57 -8.88
C TRP A 42 0.54 17.82 -8.78
N ALA A 43 1.55 17.77 -7.90
CA ALA A 43 2.63 18.76 -7.86
C ALA A 43 3.90 18.11 -8.42
N ASP A 44 4.53 18.72 -9.42
CA ASP A 44 5.78 18.23 -9.98
C ASP A 44 6.98 18.50 -9.05
N ASN A 45 8.18 18.15 -9.47
CA ASN A 45 9.40 18.35 -8.69
C ASN A 45 9.76 19.83 -8.45
N ASN A 46 9.17 20.76 -9.20
CA ASN A 46 9.28 22.21 -9.00
C ASN A 46 8.15 22.76 -8.11
N GLY A 47 7.12 21.93 -7.82
CA GLY A 47 5.92 22.32 -7.09
C GLY A 47 4.85 22.91 -7.99
N PHE A 48 4.94 22.76 -9.31
CA PHE A 48 3.90 23.23 -10.23
C PHE A 48 2.68 22.31 -10.15
N VAL A 49 1.53 22.90 -9.83
CA VAL A 49 0.31 22.14 -9.54
C VAL A 49 -0.61 22.11 -10.75
N SER A 50 -0.99 20.90 -11.16
CA SER A 50 -2.03 20.62 -12.13
C SER A 50 -3.15 19.78 -11.53
N ARG A 51 -4.36 19.82 -12.12
CA ARG A 51 -5.37 18.80 -11.82
C ARG A 51 -4.85 17.45 -12.26
N ALA A 52 -5.05 16.45 -11.39
CA ALA A 52 -4.73 15.07 -11.69
C ALA A 52 -6.01 14.22 -11.80
N THR A 53 -5.96 13.24 -12.67
CA THR A 53 -6.95 12.17 -12.77
C THR A 53 -6.17 10.88 -12.76
N LEU A 54 -6.54 9.97 -11.87
CA LEU A 54 -5.93 8.65 -11.86
C LEU A 54 -6.37 7.90 -13.11
N THR A 55 -5.46 7.15 -13.70
CA THR A 55 -5.72 6.41 -14.94
C THR A 55 -6.71 5.28 -14.73
N ASN A 56 -6.72 4.66 -13.54
CA ASN A 56 -7.60 3.55 -13.20
C ASN A 56 -8.92 4.03 -12.56
N ALA A 57 -10.05 3.50 -13.07
CA ALA A 57 -11.38 3.83 -12.56
C ALA A 57 -11.59 3.47 -11.08
N ILE A 58 -10.91 2.44 -10.58
CA ILE A 58 -10.99 2.00 -9.18
C ILE A 58 -10.30 3.01 -8.27
N ASN A 59 -9.09 3.44 -8.62
CA ASN A 59 -8.38 4.48 -7.86
C ASN A 59 -9.17 5.79 -7.85
N ASN A 60 -9.76 6.19 -8.99
CA ASN A 60 -10.66 7.34 -9.05
C ASN A 60 -11.87 7.15 -8.11
N TYR A 61 -12.49 5.96 -8.10
CA TYR A 61 -13.61 5.66 -7.22
C TYR A 61 -13.22 5.74 -5.73
N ILE A 62 -12.08 5.17 -5.35
CA ILE A 62 -11.54 5.25 -3.99
C ILE A 62 -11.40 6.71 -3.57
N VAL A 63 -10.76 7.53 -4.39
CA VAL A 63 -10.50 8.94 -4.07
C VAL A 63 -11.77 9.78 -4.01
N THR A 64 -12.70 9.59 -4.94
CA THR A 64 -13.88 10.47 -5.09
C THR A 64 -15.10 10.02 -4.31
N SER A 65 -15.29 8.71 -4.15
CA SER A 65 -16.52 8.15 -3.58
C SER A 65 -16.29 7.55 -2.19
N THR A 66 -15.14 6.89 -1.97
CA THR A 66 -14.78 6.31 -0.67
C THR A 66 -14.14 7.36 0.23
N GLY A 67 -13.22 8.16 -0.32
CA GLY A 67 -12.41 9.14 0.41
C GLY A 67 -11.17 8.51 1.05
N LEU A 68 -9.99 9.04 0.76
CA LEU A 68 -8.71 8.47 1.21
C LEU A 68 -8.60 8.29 2.73
N ASN A 69 -9.24 9.14 3.51
CA ASN A 69 -9.18 9.09 4.98
C ASN A 69 -10.11 8.05 5.62
N ASN A 70 -10.91 7.34 4.83
CA ASN A 70 -11.84 6.32 5.32
C ASN A 70 -11.22 4.91 5.43
N HIS A 71 -9.89 4.81 5.35
CA HIS A 71 -9.18 3.55 5.59
C HIS A 71 -9.35 3.08 7.03
N ALA A 72 -9.26 1.76 7.24
CA ALA A 72 -9.29 1.16 8.56
C ALA A 72 -8.09 1.59 9.40
N GLN A 73 -8.26 1.59 10.72
CA GLN A 73 -7.14 1.76 11.65
C GLN A 73 -6.34 0.47 11.72
N ILE A 74 -5.01 0.59 11.82
CA ILE A 74 -4.15 -0.56 12.05
C ILE A 74 -4.33 -1.02 13.49
N THR A 75 -4.72 -2.27 13.66
CA THR A 75 -4.83 -2.94 14.96
C THR A 75 -3.73 -3.99 15.11
N TYR A 76 -3.33 -4.25 16.35
CA TYR A 76 -2.24 -5.17 16.65
C TYR A 76 -2.77 -6.34 17.47
N ASN A 77 -2.66 -7.54 16.92
CA ASN A 77 -3.05 -8.80 17.57
C ASN A 77 -1.98 -9.86 17.32
N TYR A 78 -0.85 -9.73 18.01
CA TYR A 78 0.31 -10.60 17.81
C TYR A 78 0.01 -12.03 18.27
N VAL A 79 -0.43 -12.87 17.35
CA VAL A 79 -0.75 -14.29 17.59
C VAL A 79 0.36 -15.23 17.10
N ILE A 80 1.30 -14.75 16.28
CA ILE A 80 2.44 -15.52 15.82
C ILE A 80 3.57 -15.41 16.85
N PRO A 81 4.11 -16.52 17.36
CA PRO A 81 5.26 -16.49 18.24
C PRO A 81 6.50 -15.87 17.57
N GLN A 82 7.41 -15.32 18.35
CA GLN A 82 8.66 -14.76 17.83
C GLN A 82 9.65 -15.87 17.43
N VAL A 83 9.37 -16.54 16.32
CA VAL A 83 10.16 -17.68 15.81
C VAL A 83 11.24 -17.30 14.79
N THR A 84 11.27 -16.02 14.37
CA THR A 84 12.23 -15.51 13.37
C THR A 84 13.15 -14.45 13.97
N GLY A 85 14.24 -14.16 13.28
CA GLY A 85 15.16 -13.08 13.57
C GLY A 85 14.90 -11.80 12.76
N SER A 86 15.85 -10.90 12.79
CA SER A 86 15.91 -9.72 11.90
C SER A 86 16.17 -10.15 10.45
N TYR A 87 15.93 -9.26 9.49
CA TYR A 87 15.99 -9.54 8.05
C TYR A 87 17.39 -9.95 7.59
N SER A 88 17.55 -11.23 7.25
CA SER A 88 18.83 -11.86 6.96
C SER A 88 19.42 -11.51 5.58
N LYS A 89 18.62 -10.92 4.70
CA LYS A 89 19.01 -10.53 3.34
C LYS A 89 19.15 -9.01 3.16
N THR A 90 19.25 -8.28 4.26
CA THR A 90 19.53 -6.84 4.28
C THR A 90 20.75 -6.54 5.12
N ALA A 91 21.48 -5.49 4.83
CA ALA A 91 22.73 -5.17 5.52
C ALA A 91 22.53 -4.66 6.95
N ASP A 92 21.39 -4.03 7.21
CA ASP A 92 21.05 -3.41 8.50
C ASP A 92 20.03 -4.21 9.32
N GLY A 93 19.62 -5.38 8.81
CA GLY A 93 18.63 -6.24 9.45
C GLY A 93 17.20 -5.69 9.44
N LYS A 94 16.93 -4.65 8.63
CA LYS A 94 15.60 -4.06 8.46
C LYS A 94 15.00 -4.45 7.11
N PRO A 95 13.66 -4.45 6.98
CA PRO A 95 13.06 -4.75 5.69
C PRO A 95 13.35 -3.62 4.67
N ASN A 96 13.48 -3.99 3.42
CA ASN A 96 13.67 -3.06 2.31
C ASN A 96 12.68 -3.27 1.16
N MET A 97 11.64 -4.06 1.40
CA MET A 97 10.52 -4.26 0.48
C MET A 97 9.24 -4.62 1.22
N VAL A 98 8.11 -4.43 0.56
CA VAL A 98 6.79 -4.91 1.01
C VAL A 98 6.26 -5.85 -0.07
N VAL A 99 5.80 -7.04 0.32
CA VAL A 99 5.13 -7.99 -0.57
C VAL A 99 3.64 -8.04 -0.26
N VAL A 100 2.85 -7.86 -1.31
CA VAL A 100 1.40 -7.96 -1.28
C VAL A 100 1.00 -9.35 -1.72
N HIS A 101 0.22 -10.04 -0.89
CA HIS A 101 -0.38 -11.35 -1.14
C HIS A 101 -1.89 -11.27 -1.21
N GLU A 102 -2.50 -12.39 -1.51
CA GLU A 102 -3.94 -12.63 -1.44
C GLU A 102 -4.17 -14.09 -1.07
N THR A 103 -5.12 -14.34 -0.16
CA THR A 103 -5.29 -15.63 0.55
C THR A 103 -5.71 -16.80 -0.33
N ALA A 104 -6.15 -16.57 -1.57
CA ALA A 104 -6.71 -17.59 -2.47
C ALA A 104 -7.84 -18.43 -1.82
N ASN A 105 -8.53 -17.88 -0.84
CA ASN A 105 -9.57 -18.54 -0.06
C ASN A 105 -10.87 -17.70 -0.05
N PRO A 106 -11.69 -17.83 -1.09
CA PRO A 106 -12.82 -16.92 -1.33
C PRO A 106 -13.97 -17.04 -0.33
N ASN A 107 -13.94 -17.96 0.61
CA ASN A 107 -15.04 -18.22 1.54
C ASN A 107 -14.68 -18.05 3.01
N ASP A 108 -13.51 -17.53 3.31
CA ASP A 108 -13.10 -17.34 4.70
C ASP A 108 -13.18 -15.86 5.11
N SER A 109 -13.16 -15.63 6.40
CA SER A 109 -13.09 -14.32 7.02
C SER A 109 -11.66 -14.01 7.46
N ILE A 110 -11.34 -12.73 7.67
CA ILE A 110 -10.05 -12.32 8.19
C ILE A 110 -9.70 -13.05 9.51
N GLN A 111 -10.67 -13.31 10.36
CA GLN A 111 -10.45 -14.04 11.62
C GLN A 111 -10.21 -15.54 11.37
N GLY A 112 -10.84 -16.12 10.36
CA GLY A 112 -10.59 -17.52 9.94
C GLY A 112 -9.16 -17.67 9.45
N GLU A 113 -8.71 -16.79 8.56
CA GLU A 113 -7.33 -16.76 8.04
C GLU A 113 -6.29 -16.56 9.16
N ILE A 114 -6.51 -15.61 10.07
CA ILE A 114 -5.64 -15.40 11.23
C ILE A 114 -5.56 -16.64 12.11
N ASN A 115 -6.68 -17.32 12.35
CA ASN A 115 -6.72 -18.55 13.16
C ASN A 115 -6.01 -19.71 12.45
N TYR A 116 -6.17 -19.80 11.12
CA TYR A 116 -5.46 -20.80 10.34
C TYR A 116 -3.94 -20.58 10.43
N GLU A 117 -3.47 -19.38 10.20
CA GLU A 117 -2.04 -19.06 10.21
C GLU A 117 -1.43 -19.21 11.61
N LYS A 118 -2.14 -18.77 12.67
CA LYS A 118 -1.76 -19.00 14.06
C LYS A 118 -1.47 -20.47 14.36
N ASN A 119 -2.23 -21.40 13.77
CA ASN A 119 -2.08 -22.84 14.01
C ASN A 119 -1.04 -23.47 13.07
N ASN A 120 -0.67 -22.80 11.99
CA ASN A 120 0.20 -23.33 10.94
C ASN A 120 1.45 -22.46 10.66
N TYR A 121 1.78 -21.52 11.54
CA TYR A 121 2.88 -20.55 11.36
C TYR A 121 4.25 -21.20 11.12
N ASN A 122 4.45 -22.46 11.52
CA ASN A 122 5.68 -23.20 11.22
C ASN A 122 5.87 -23.52 9.74
N SER A 123 4.80 -23.51 8.95
CA SER A 123 4.82 -23.76 7.51
C SER A 123 4.95 -22.47 6.72
N ALA A 124 4.12 -21.48 7.01
CA ALA A 124 4.14 -20.16 6.41
C ALA A 124 3.40 -19.16 7.32
N PHE A 125 3.77 -17.88 7.27
CA PHE A 125 3.01 -16.79 7.88
C PHE A 125 3.42 -15.44 7.28
N VAL A 126 2.52 -14.46 7.43
CA VAL A 126 2.74 -13.06 7.07
C VAL A 126 2.64 -12.13 8.30
N HIS A 127 2.89 -10.84 8.14
CA HIS A 127 2.85 -9.88 9.25
C HIS A 127 1.45 -9.36 9.54
N ALA A 128 0.58 -9.30 8.54
CA ALA A 128 -0.75 -8.73 8.69
C ALA A 128 -1.75 -9.33 7.71
N PHE A 129 -3.02 -9.19 8.06
CA PHE A 129 -4.16 -9.42 7.19
C PHE A 129 -4.95 -8.13 6.97
N VAL A 130 -5.48 -7.97 5.76
CA VAL A 130 -6.26 -6.80 5.35
C VAL A 130 -7.55 -7.27 4.66
N ASP A 131 -8.69 -6.71 5.07
CA ASP A 131 -9.96 -6.82 4.37
C ASP A 131 -10.58 -5.42 4.17
N ASN A 132 -11.83 -5.35 3.76
CA ASN A 132 -12.51 -4.07 3.53
C ASN A 132 -12.78 -3.25 4.81
N ASN A 133 -12.72 -3.84 5.99
CA ASN A 133 -13.03 -3.19 7.27
C ASN A 133 -11.84 -3.15 8.23
N ASN A 134 -10.81 -3.96 8.00
CA ASN A 134 -9.77 -4.21 8.98
C ASN A 134 -8.38 -4.18 8.37
N ILE A 135 -7.42 -3.75 9.20
CA ILE A 135 -5.98 -3.98 9.03
C ILE A 135 -5.49 -4.55 10.36
N ILE A 136 -5.13 -5.83 10.39
CA ILE A 136 -4.76 -6.54 11.62
C ILE A 136 -3.33 -7.05 11.50
N GLN A 137 -2.41 -6.42 12.21
CA GLN A 137 -1.03 -6.88 12.27
C GLN A 137 -0.92 -8.00 13.32
N ILE A 138 -0.46 -9.18 12.90
CA ILE A 138 -0.44 -10.41 13.70
C ILE A 138 0.96 -10.87 14.09
N SER A 139 1.99 -10.25 13.51
CA SER A 139 3.39 -10.51 13.81
C SER A 139 4.19 -9.21 13.82
N ASP A 140 5.36 -9.25 14.46
CA ASP A 140 6.26 -8.11 14.55
C ASP A 140 6.97 -7.85 13.21
N THR A 141 6.78 -6.68 12.63
CA THR A 141 7.41 -6.28 11.35
C THR A 141 8.90 -5.98 11.45
N ASP A 142 9.51 -6.01 12.64
CA ASP A 142 10.96 -5.92 12.80
C ASP A 142 11.65 -7.31 12.66
N ARG A 143 10.88 -8.35 12.34
CA ARG A 143 11.32 -9.73 12.14
C ARG A 143 10.87 -10.27 10.79
N GLU A 144 11.56 -11.28 10.27
CA GLU A 144 11.15 -11.99 9.05
C GLU A 144 9.78 -12.67 9.19
N ALA A 145 9.08 -12.82 8.06
CA ALA A 145 7.97 -13.76 7.90
C ALA A 145 8.28 -14.74 6.77
N TRP A 146 7.52 -15.84 6.67
CA TRP A 146 7.81 -16.97 5.77
C TRP A 146 6.76 -17.15 4.67
N GLY A 147 6.15 -16.06 4.18
CA GLY A 147 5.06 -16.14 3.21
C GLY A 147 5.48 -16.12 1.74
N ALA A 148 6.71 -15.70 1.39
CA ALA A 148 7.09 -15.40 0.00
C ALA A 148 8.34 -16.17 -0.49
N ALA A 149 8.81 -17.18 0.24
CA ALA A 149 10.07 -17.88 0.03
C ALA A 149 11.32 -16.98 0.10
N TYR A 150 12.50 -17.59 0.13
CA TYR A 150 13.76 -16.84 0.07
C TYR A 150 14.16 -16.56 -1.39
N PRO A 151 14.75 -15.38 -1.70
CA PRO A 151 15.28 -14.41 -0.74
C PRO A 151 14.26 -13.36 -0.21
N ALA A 152 13.01 -13.37 -0.67
CA ALA A 152 12.02 -12.35 -0.28
C ALA A 152 11.72 -12.38 1.23
N ASN A 153 11.59 -13.55 1.85
CA ASN A 153 11.37 -13.68 3.30
C ASN A 153 12.39 -12.92 4.13
N GLY A 154 13.66 -12.94 3.72
CA GLY A 154 14.75 -12.26 4.41
C GLY A 154 14.83 -10.74 4.13
N ARG A 155 13.83 -10.14 3.45
CA ARG A 155 13.83 -8.74 3.04
C ARG A 155 12.52 -8.02 3.23
N ALA A 156 11.38 -8.75 3.31
CA ALA A 156 10.06 -8.20 3.11
C ALA A 156 9.22 -8.13 4.38
N VAL A 157 8.54 -7.01 4.58
CA VAL A 157 7.25 -7.05 5.29
C VAL A 157 6.21 -7.59 4.30
N GLN A 158 5.35 -8.50 4.77
CA GLN A 158 4.40 -9.25 3.95
C GLN A 158 3.01 -9.16 4.57
N PHE A 159 1.97 -9.04 3.77
CA PHE A 159 0.59 -9.08 4.25
C PHE A 159 -0.34 -9.73 3.23
N GLU A 160 -1.40 -10.34 3.72
CA GLU A 160 -2.45 -10.99 2.94
C GLU A 160 -3.67 -10.09 2.80
N GLN A 161 -4.23 -10.04 1.60
CA GLN A 161 -5.56 -9.53 1.35
C GLN A 161 -6.55 -10.70 1.42
N VAL A 162 -7.60 -10.54 2.24
CA VAL A 162 -8.67 -11.53 2.38
C VAL A 162 -9.75 -11.22 1.37
N GLU A 163 -10.08 -12.16 0.48
CA GLU A 163 -11.03 -11.96 -0.60
C GLU A 163 -12.38 -11.40 -0.10
N VAL A 164 -12.82 -10.29 -0.69
CA VAL A 164 -14.09 -9.62 -0.35
C VAL A 164 -15.01 -9.54 -1.58
N TYR A 165 -16.30 -9.35 -1.33
CA TYR A 165 -17.31 -9.33 -2.36
C TYR A 165 -18.07 -8.00 -2.39
N GLY A 166 -18.21 -7.45 -3.60
CA GLY A 166 -18.94 -6.21 -3.85
C GLY A 166 -18.04 -5.03 -4.18
N LYS A 167 -18.60 -4.09 -4.93
CA LYS A 167 -17.87 -2.93 -5.45
C LYS A 167 -17.21 -2.10 -4.36
N ASN A 168 -17.98 -1.77 -3.31
CA ASN A 168 -17.49 -0.95 -2.21
C ASN A 168 -16.47 -1.71 -1.36
N ALA A 169 -16.73 -2.99 -1.07
CA ALA A 169 -15.82 -3.81 -0.28
C ALA A 169 -14.45 -3.93 -0.96
N PHE A 170 -14.42 -4.26 -2.24
CA PHE A 170 -13.17 -4.37 -3.00
C PHE A 170 -12.39 -3.05 -3.05
N ALA A 171 -13.08 -1.91 -3.25
CA ALA A 171 -12.44 -0.60 -3.20
C ALA A 171 -11.85 -0.28 -1.81
N HIS A 172 -12.58 -0.61 -0.73
CA HIS A 172 -12.10 -0.41 0.64
C HIS A 172 -10.92 -1.31 0.99
N GLU A 173 -10.92 -2.56 0.55
CA GLU A 173 -9.80 -3.48 0.74
C GLU A 173 -8.53 -2.96 0.05
N LEU A 174 -8.61 -2.57 -1.23
CA LEU A 174 -7.48 -1.96 -1.93
C LEU A 174 -6.99 -0.67 -1.25
N MET A 175 -7.92 0.14 -0.75
CA MET A 175 -7.63 1.32 0.03
C MET A 175 -6.85 0.99 1.30
N ASN A 176 -7.30 0.01 2.08
CA ASN A 176 -6.67 -0.44 3.32
C ASN A 176 -5.29 -1.05 3.04
N ALA A 177 -5.17 -1.88 2.00
CA ALA A 177 -3.91 -2.48 1.57
C ALA A 177 -2.87 -1.41 1.17
N ALA A 178 -3.29 -0.41 0.39
CA ALA A 178 -2.40 0.68 -0.02
C ALA A 178 -1.98 1.56 1.16
N TYR A 179 -2.90 1.87 2.07
CA TYR A 179 -2.58 2.60 3.29
C TYR A 179 -1.58 1.84 4.17
N TYR A 180 -1.81 0.54 4.43
CA TYR A 180 -0.89 -0.28 5.21
C TYR A 180 0.49 -0.37 4.56
N THR A 181 0.55 -0.57 3.24
CA THR A 181 1.80 -0.56 2.47
C THR A 181 2.57 0.75 2.66
N ALA A 182 1.90 1.88 2.48
CA ALA A 182 2.50 3.20 2.65
C ALA A 182 2.98 3.45 4.09
N PHE A 183 2.19 3.03 5.10
CA PHE A 183 2.55 3.10 6.50
C PHE A 183 3.84 2.30 6.81
N ILE A 184 3.93 1.06 6.33
CA ILE A 184 5.14 0.23 6.48
C ILE A 184 6.34 0.88 5.77
N MET A 185 6.14 1.40 4.56
CA MET A 185 7.21 2.09 3.84
C MET A 185 7.73 3.33 4.59
N LYS A 186 6.83 4.13 5.19
CA LYS A 186 7.24 5.26 6.06
C LYS A 186 7.98 4.78 7.30
N LYS A 187 7.46 3.73 7.98
CA LYS A 187 8.10 3.17 9.19
C LYS A 187 9.57 2.81 8.95
N TYR A 188 9.90 2.26 7.78
CA TYR A 188 11.25 1.78 7.45
C TYR A 188 12.01 2.68 6.47
N ASN A 189 11.55 3.91 6.23
CA ASN A 189 12.18 4.87 5.31
C ASN A 189 12.35 4.33 3.87
N MET A 190 11.41 3.49 3.42
CA MET A 190 11.35 3.03 2.04
C MET A 190 10.59 4.06 1.18
N VAL A 191 11.15 4.45 0.04
CA VAL A 191 10.41 5.24 -0.96
C VAL A 191 9.66 4.28 -1.89
N PRO A 192 8.36 4.48 -2.17
CA PRO A 192 7.60 3.63 -3.07
C PRO A 192 8.27 3.50 -4.44
N SER A 193 8.52 2.28 -4.87
CA SER A 193 9.08 1.95 -6.16
C SER A 193 8.60 0.56 -6.58
N LEU A 194 7.84 0.50 -7.66
CA LEU A 194 7.31 -0.77 -8.18
C LEU A 194 8.47 -1.69 -8.60
N ALA A 195 8.35 -2.96 -8.24
CA ALA A 195 9.36 -3.98 -8.56
C ALA A 195 9.58 -4.12 -10.06
N SER A 196 10.84 -4.11 -10.47
CA SER A 196 11.27 -4.35 -11.84
C SER A 196 12.66 -4.95 -11.85
N ASN A 197 12.87 -6.05 -12.58
CA ASN A 197 14.17 -6.70 -12.73
C ASN A 197 14.92 -6.97 -11.39
N GLY A 198 14.17 -7.39 -10.36
CA GLY A 198 14.75 -7.69 -9.05
C GLY A 198 15.00 -6.49 -8.12
N HIS A 199 14.63 -5.29 -8.55
CA HIS A 199 14.76 -4.04 -7.79
C HIS A 199 13.39 -3.44 -7.48
N GLY A 200 13.33 -2.56 -6.48
CA GLY A 200 12.12 -1.89 -6.04
C GLY A 200 11.74 -2.23 -4.60
N THR A 201 10.80 -1.47 -4.05
CA THR A 201 10.33 -1.61 -2.67
C THR A 201 8.90 -2.14 -2.58
N LEU A 202 8.12 -2.08 -3.67
CA LEU A 202 6.74 -2.57 -3.76
C LEU A 202 6.66 -3.79 -4.67
N TRP A 203 6.25 -4.93 -4.11
CA TRP A 203 6.22 -6.23 -4.75
C TRP A 203 4.86 -6.90 -4.60
N SER A 204 4.47 -7.72 -5.56
CA SER A 204 3.48 -8.78 -5.37
C SER A 204 4.18 -10.13 -5.20
N HIS A 205 3.47 -11.14 -4.70
CA HIS A 205 4.01 -12.51 -4.69
C HIS A 205 4.33 -12.99 -6.12
N HIS A 206 3.50 -12.62 -7.10
CA HIS A 206 3.80 -12.89 -8.51
C HIS A 206 5.14 -12.28 -8.96
N TYR A 207 5.45 -11.04 -8.58
CA TYR A 207 6.74 -10.43 -8.92
C TYR A 207 7.91 -11.10 -8.20
N VAL A 208 7.71 -11.61 -6.97
CA VAL A 208 8.71 -12.47 -6.31
C VAL A 208 8.99 -13.70 -7.16
N SER A 209 7.94 -14.40 -7.61
CA SER A 209 8.07 -15.57 -8.50
C SER A 209 8.85 -15.25 -9.78
N GLN A 210 8.55 -14.11 -10.41
CA GLN A 210 9.17 -13.71 -11.68
C GLN A 210 10.63 -13.26 -11.56
N PHE A 211 10.96 -12.53 -10.50
CA PHE A 211 12.24 -11.79 -10.43
C PHE A 211 13.21 -12.30 -9.36
N LEU A 212 12.73 -12.98 -8.33
CA LEU A 212 13.57 -13.49 -7.24
C LEU A 212 13.58 -15.01 -7.18
N GLY A 213 12.51 -15.66 -7.62
CA GLY A 213 12.37 -17.13 -7.59
C GLY A 213 12.08 -17.66 -6.19
N GLY A 214 12.15 -19.00 -6.06
CA GLY A 214 11.86 -19.73 -4.82
C GLY A 214 10.37 -20.02 -4.61
N THR A 215 9.49 -19.47 -5.44
CA THR A 215 8.04 -19.64 -5.43
C THR A 215 7.50 -19.58 -6.87
N ASP A 216 6.27 -20.05 -7.10
CA ASP A 216 5.55 -20.01 -8.38
C ASP A 216 4.16 -19.36 -8.25
N HIS A 217 3.91 -18.70 -7.15
CA HIS A 217 2.65 -18.01 -6.87
C HIS A 217 2.41 -16.82 -7.81
N THR A 218 1.14 -16.52 -8.06
CA THR A 218 0.70 -15.46 -8.99
C THR A 218 -0.23 -14.42 -8.35
N ASP A 219 -0.44 -14.52 -7.04
CA ASP A 219 -1.26 -13.58 -6.28
C ASP A 219 -0.58 -12.19 -6.20
N PRO A 220 -1.36 -11.13 -6.13
CA PRO A 220 -2.84 -11.04 -6.10
C PRO A 220 -3.49 -10.88 -7.48
N ASP A 221 -2.78 -11.07 -8.59
CA ASP A 221 -3.19 -10.69 -9.94
C ASP A 221 -4.56 -11.27 -10.35
N GLY A 222 -4.78 -12.55 -10.06
CA GLY A 222 -6.02 -13.25 -10.42
C GLY A 222 -7.24 -12.69 -9.68
N TYR A 223 -7.11 -12.46 -8.40
CA TYR A 223 -8.14 -11.87 -7.55
C TYR A 223 -8.47 -10.44 -7.98
N TRP A 224 -7.46 -9.61 -8.14
CA TRP A 224 -7.66 -8.22 -8.57
C TRP A 224 -8.33 -8.12 -9.93
N SER A 225 -7.85 -8.90 -10.91
CA SER A 225 -8.42 -8.90 -12.25
C SER A 225 -9.89 -9.33 -12.26
N ARG A 226 -10.24 -10.40 -11.52
CA ARG A 226 -11.65 -10.88 -11.42
C ARG A 226 -12.56 -9.79 -10.84
N ASN A 227 -12.19 -9.19 -9.73
CA ASN A 227 -13.03 -8.21 -9.04
C ASN A 227 -13.08 -6.87 -9.77
N ALA A 228 -11.96 -6.40 -10.32
CA ALA A 228 -11.92 -5.20 -11.13
C ALA A 228 -12.84 -5.28 -12.35
N ASN A 229 -12.76 -6.39 -13.08
CA ASN A 229 -13.65 -6.63 -14.22
C ASN A 229 -15.12 -6.73 -13.79
N ARG A 230 -15.40 -7.49 -12.74
CA ARG A 230 -16.77 -7.74 -12.27
C ARG A 230 -17.46 -6.46 -11.77
N TYR A 231 -16.78 -5.63 -11.02
CA TYR A 231 -17.39 -4.50 -10.31
C TYR A 231 -17.17 -3.15 -10.98
N PHE A 232 -16.13 -3.01 -11.78
CA PHE A 232 -15.75 -1.73 -12.39
C PHE A 232 -15.60 -1.78 -13.92
N GLY A 233 -15.67 -2.97 -14.52
CA GLY A 233 -15.51 -3.13 -15.98
C GLY A 233 -14.10 -2.76 -16.47
N THR A 234 -13.08 -2.89 -15.61
CA THR A 234 -11.69 -2.57 -15.91
C THR A 234 -10.77 -3.66 -15.37
N ASN A 235 -9.47 -3.55 -15.64
CA ASN A 235 -8.45 -4.36 -14.96
C ASN A 235 -7.82 -3.57 -13.80
N TYR A 236 -7.14 -4.27 -12.89
CA TYR A 236 -6.34 -3.68 -11.82
C TYR A 236 -5.01 -4.39 -11.70
N THR A 237 -3.94 -3.64 -11.66
CA THR A 237 -2.57 -4.16 -11.71
C THR A 237 -1.71 -3.57 -10.59
N MET A 238 -0.53 -4.14 -10.39
CA MET A 238 0.46 -3.59 -9.47
C MET A 238 0.86 -2.14 -9.81
N SER A 239 0.78 -1.75 -11.10
CA SER A 239 1.02 -0.34 -11.49
C SER A 239 -0.08 0.59 -10.98
N ASP A 240 -1.34 0.15 -11.01
CA ASP A 240 -2.47 0.91 -10.47
C ASP A 240 -2.39 0.99 -8.94
N PHE A 241 -2.04 -0.13 -8.30
CA PHE A 241 -1.84 -0.18 -6.85
C PHE A 241 -0.68 0.72 -6.40
N ALA A 242 0.43 0.74 -7.14
CA ALA A 242 1.56 1.62 -6.85
C ALA A 242 1.18 3.11 -6.83
N GLN A 243 0.32 3.56 -7.76
CA GLN A 243 -0.22 4.91 -7.74
C GLN A 243 -1.01 5.20 -6.45
N LEU A 244 -1.83 4.25 -6.00
CA LEU A 244 -2.61 4.40 -4.77
C LEU A 244 -1.71 4.42 -3.53
N VAL A 245 -0.69 3.56 -3.48
CA VAL A 245 0.34 3.54 -2.42
C VAL A 245 1.09 4.87 -2.37
N GLU A 246 1.52 5.39 -3.50
CA GLU A 246 2.21 6.69 -3.59
C GLU A 246 1.35 7.83 -3.06
N MET A 247 0.04 7.83 -3.34
CA MET A 247 -0.87 8.82 -2.80
C MET A 247 -0.93 8.79 -1.28
N TYR A 248 -1.03 7.59 -0.67
CA TYR A 248 -1.00 7.46 0.79
C TYR A 248 0.36 7.84 1.35
N TYR A 249 1.44 7.39 0.72
CA TYR A 249 2.79 7.70 1.16
C TYR A 249 3.06 9.21 1.24
N ASN A 250 2.56 9.98 0.27
CA ASN A 250 2.73 11.43 0.23
C ASN A 250 1.80 12.19 1.21
N ASN A 251 0.81 11.51 1.78
CA ASN A 251 -0.14 12.08 2.74
C ASN A 251 0.11 11.64 4.21
N LEU A 252 1.03 10.71 4.45
CA LEU A 252 1.54 10.30 5.76
C LEU A 252 2.79 11.11 6.14
#